data_671dd8e57d91a9715062d2c0c7e35a3c
#
_entry.id   671dd8e57d91a9715062d2c0c7e35a3c
#
_cell.length_a   1.000
_cell.length_b   1.000
_cell.length_c   1.000
_cell.angle_alpha   90.00
_cell.angle_beta   90.00
_cell.angle_gamma   90.00
#
_symmetry.space_group_name_H-M   'P 1'
#
loop_
_entity.id
_entity.type
_entity.pdbx_description
1 polymer ?
#
loop_
_entity_poly.entity_id
_entity_poly.type
_entity_poly.pdbx_seq_one_letter_code
_entity_poly.pdbx_strand_id
1 'polypeptide(L)'
;IYGPESSGKTTVALHMVAEVQKRGGIAGFIDAEHALDPTYAKNIGVDIDNLYISQPDCGEQALEITETMVRSGAVDVVIVDSVAALVPKAEIDGEMGDSHMGLHARLMSQALRKLTAVVSKTNCVVIFINQLREKVGVVFGNPEVTTGGRALKFYASVRLDVRRIDTLRQGGEIVGNRTRVKIVKNKVAPPFKEAEFDIVFGKGISKVGDILDLAVANDIVDKSGAWYAYNGNKIGQGRENAKAYLENNTAICDEIEQKVREAVGVAGESAENTVDDGADE
;
A
#
# COMPACT_ATOMS: atom_id res chain seq x y z
N ILE A 1 2.57 -5.41 -4.78
CA ILE A 1 3.49 -4.49 -4.08
C ILE A 1 4.77 -5.24 -3.77
N TYR A 2 5.95 -4.68 -4.05
CA TYR A 2 7.21 -5.34 -3.72
C TYR A 2 8.29 -4.30 -3.39
N GLY A 3 9.34 -4.73 -2.70
CA GLY A 3 10.48 -3.88 -2.31
C GLY A 3 11.34 -4.54 -1.25
N PRO A 4 12.44 -3.89 -0.86
CA PRO A 4 13.30 -4.34 0.24
C PRO A 4 12.54 -4.47 1.55
N GLU A 5 13.16 -5.15 2.50
CA GLU A 5 12.67 -5.18 3.87
C GLU A 5 12.57 -3.76 4.46
N SER A 6 11.62 -3.55 5.36
CA SER A 6 11.39 -2.26 6.03
C SER A 6 11.19 -1.05 5.10
N SER A 7 10.78 -1.28 3.84
CA SER A 7 10.50 -0.19 2.88
C SER A 7 9.10 0.43 3.02
N GLY A 8 8.23 -0.11 3.87
CA GLY A 8 6.87 0.40 4.09
C GLY A 8 5.78 -0.30 3.27
N LYS A 9 6.02 -1.49 2.70
CA LYS A 9 5.04 -2.24 1.88
C LYS A 9 3.73 -2.51 2.60
N THR A 10 3.81 -3.09 3.80
CA THR A 10 2.65 -3.39 4.65
C THR A 10 1.93 -2.10 5.06
N THR A 11 2.67 -1.04 5.39
CA THR A 11 2.08 0.28 5.69
C THR A 11 1.24 0.81 4.52
N VAL A 12 1.78 0.76 3.30
CA VAL A 12 1.03 1.18 2.09
C VAL A 12 -0.23 0.33 1.90
N ALA A 13 -0.13 -0.99 2.10
CA ALA A 13 -1.29 -1.89 1.98
C ALA A 13 -2.35 -1.61 3.05
N LEU A 14 -1.94 -1.36 4.31
CA LEU A 14 -2.87 -1.02 5.40
C LEU A 14 -3.58 0.32 5.15
N HIS A 15 -2.90 1.32 4.59
CA HIS A 15 -3.57 2.54 4.15
C HIS A 15 -4.62 2.29 3.06
N MET A 16 -4.35 1.36 2.11
CA MET A 16 -5.34 0.98 1.10
C MET A 16 -6.56 0.31 1.75
N VAL A 17 -6.35 -0.56 2.76
CA VAL A 17 -7.45 -1.14 3.56
C VAL A 17 -8.27 -0.05 4.24
N ALA A 18 -7.62 0.89 4.93
CA ALA A 18 -8.30 1.99 5.62
C ALA A 18 -9.16 2.83 4.65
N GLU A 19 -8.65 3.12 3.45
CA GLU A 19 -9.40 3.89 2.45
C GLU A 19 -10.58 3.10 1.86
N VAL A 20 -10.47 1.78 1.72
CA VAL A 20 -11.60 0.91 1.32
C VAL A 20 -12.67 0.91 2.40
N GLN A 21 -12.29 0.72 3.67
CA GLN A 21 -13.23 0.71 4.80
C GLN A 21 -13.93 2.06 5.01
N LYS A 22 -13.25 3.19 4.81
CA LYS A 22 -13.85 4.54 4.85
C LYS A 22 -14.97 4.74 3.82
N ARG A 23 -14.91 4.00 2.70
CA ARG A 23 -15.94 4.01 1.65
C ARG A 23 -17.02 2.94 1.88
N GLY A 24 -17.05 2.31 3.06
CA GLY A 24 -17.98 1.24 3.41
C GLY A 24 -17.62 -0.13 2.83
N GLY A 25 -16.43 -0.28 2.22
CA GLY A 25 -15.98 -1.55 1.67
C GLY A 25 -15.43 -2.50 2.73
N ILE A 26 -15.40 -3.78 2.40
CA ILE A 26 -14.98 -4.88 3.26
C ILE A 26 -13.58 -5.35 2.86
N ALA A 27 -12.70 -5.53 3.85
CA ALA A 27 -11.33 -5.94 3.65
C ALA A 27 -10.99 -7.28 4.32
N GLY A 28 -10.18 -8.09 3.63
CA GLY A 28 -9.56 -9.29 4.16
C GLY A 28 -8.03 -9.14 4.24
N PHE A 29 -7.41 -9.71 5.25
CA PHE A 29 -5.97 -9.71 5.46
C PHE A 29 -5.47 -11.11 5.77
N ILE A 30 -4.66 -11.65 4.89
CA ILE A 30 -4.01 -12.96 5.06
C ILE A 30 -2.59 -12.68 5.58
N ASP A 31 -2.43 -12.83 6.90
CA ASP A 31 -1.18 -12.58 7.63
C ASP A 31 -0.35 -13.86 7.69
N ALA A 32 0.34 -14.17 6.58
CA ALA A 32 1.21 -15.34 6.49
C ALA A 32 2.55 -15.15 7.23
N GLU A 33 2.94 -13.92 7.55
CA GLU A 33 4.14 -13.63 8.36
C GLU A 33 3.85 -13.63 9.86
N HIS A 34 2.58 -13.67 10.29
CA HIS A 34 2.13 -13.54 11.69
C HIS A 34 2.67 -12.26 12.36
N ALA A 35 2.73 -11.18 11.61
CA ALA A 35 3.40 -9.94 11.99
C ALA A 35 2.50 -8.71 11.97
N LEU A 36 1.19 -8.86 11.75
CA LEU A 36 0.25 -7.75 11.79
C LEU A 36 0.14 -7.21 13.22
N ASP A 37 0.50 -5.94 13.39
CA ASP A 37 0.27 -5.20 14.64
C ASP A 37 -1.10 -4.50 14.59
N PRO A 38 -2.09 -4.94 15.39
CA PRO A 38 -3.42 -4.34 15.41
C PRO A 38 -3.41 -2.88 15.88
N THR A 39 -2.50 -2.54 16.79
CA THR A 39 -2.37 -1.17 17.30
C THR A 39 -1.87 -0.23 16.22
N TYR A 40 -0.86 -0.65 15.48
CA TYR A 40 -0.34 0.11 14.35
C TYR A 40 -1.39 0.24 13.23
N ALA A 41 -2.08 -0.84 12.88
CA ALA A 41 -3.14 -0.80 11.88
C ALA A 41 -4.27 0.18 12.27
N LYS A 42 -4.69 0.18 13.54
CA LYS A 42 -5.67 1.13 14.09
C LYS A 42 -5.18 2.58 14.01
N ASN A 43 -3.91 2.83 14.32
CA ASN A 43 -3.31 4.17 14.22
C ASN A 43 -3.27 4.71 12.78
N ILE A 44 -3.18 3.83 11.79
CA ILE A 44 -3.27 4.16 10.36
C ILE A 44 -4.71 4.49 9.93
N GLY A 45 -5.70 4.07 10.73
CA GLY A 45 -7.12 4.27 10.46
C GLY A 45 -7.85 3.02 9.96
N VAL A 46 -7.25 1.84 10.09
CA VAL A 46 -7.91 0.56 9.82
C VAL A 46 -8.91 0.26 10.93
N ASP A 47 -10.12 -0.05 10.57
CA ASP A 47 -11.12 -0.62 11.47
C ASP A 47 -10.83 -2.12 11.65
N ILE A 48 -10.15 -2.44 12.76
CA ILE A 48 -9.71 -3.80 13.07
C ILE A 48 -10.88 -4.71 13.40
N ASP A 49 -11.95 -4.16 14.00
CA ASP A 49 -13.12 -4.95 14.42
C ASP A 49 -13.91 -5.46 13.20
N ASN A 50 -13.79 -4.76 12.06
CA ASN A 50 -14.40 -5.12 10.78
C ASN A 50 -13.38 -5.61 9.73
N LEU A 51 -12.18 -6.00 10.14
CA LEU A 51 -11.17 -6.59 9.27
C LEU A 51 -11.19 -8.12 9.39
N TYR A 52 -11.42 -8.83 8.28
CA TYR A 52 -11.31 -10.29 8.26
C TYR A 52 -9.84 -10.71 8.21
N ILE A 53 -9.30 -11.17 9.34
CA ILE A 53 -7.91 -11.61 9.46
C ILE A 53 -7.85 -13.12 9.45
N SER A 54 -6.90 -13.68 8.68
CA SER A 54 -6.55 -15.10 8.71
C SER A 54 -5.05 -15.28 8.79
N GLN A 55 -4.60 -16.21 9.63
CA GLN A 55 -3.22 -16.60 9.81
C GLN A 55 -3.05 -18.08 9.42
N PRO A 56 -2.79 -18.37 8.15
CA PRO A 56 -2.71 -19.72 7.63
C PRO A 56 -1.42 -20.42 8.01
N ASP A 57 -1.47 -21.75 8.17
CA ASP A 57 -0.32 -22.58 8.51
C ASP A 57 0.59 -22.89 7.30
N CYS A 58 0.07 -22.81 6.07
CA CYS A 58 0.81 -23.09 4.85
C CYS A 58 0.33 -22.24 3.66
N GLY A 59 1.13 -22.20 2.61
CA GLY A 59 0.84 -21.43 1.40
C GLY A 59 -0.43 -21.85 0.67
N GLU A 60 -0.71 -23.16 0.62
CA GLU A 60 -1.94 -23.69 0.03
C GLU A 60 -3.17 -23.18 0.75
N GLN A 61 -3.20 -23.24 2.08
CA GLN A 61 -4.29 -22.74 2.90
C GLN A 61 -4.48 -21.23 2.72
N ALA A 62 -3.41 -20.46 2.72
CA ALA A 62 -3.45 -19.01 2.49
C ALA A 62 -4.14 -18.65 1.16
N LEU A 63 -3.76 -19.37 0.09
CA LEU A 63 -4.26 -19.13 -1.26
C LEU A 63 -5.69 -19.63 -1.45
N GLU A 64 -6.10 -20.72 -0.77
CA GLU A 64 -7.49 -21.23 -0.74
C GLU A 64 -8.42 -20.28 0.02
N ILE A 65 -7.97 -19.73 1.16
CA ILE A 65 -8.73 -18.71 1.91
C ILE A 65 -8.88 -17.45 1.06
N THR A 66 -7.81 -17.01 0.40
CA THR A 66 -7.83 -15.87 -0.53
C THR A 66 -8.85 -16.11 -1.64
N GLU A 67 -8.84 -17.30 -2.29
CA GLU A 67 -9.79 -17.66 -3.33
C GLU A 67 -11.23 -17.65 -2.81
N THR A 68 -11.46 -18.17 -1.61
CA THR A 68 -12.80 -18.23 -0.98
C THR A 68 -13.33 -16.83 -0.68
N MET A 69 -12.50 -15.94 -0.12
CA MET A 69 -12.88 -14.55 0.13
C MET A 69 -13.26 -13.83 -1.16
N VAL A 70 -12.45 -13.95 -2.21
CA VAL A 70 -12.73 -13.33 -3.52
C VAL A 70 -14.01 -13.92 -4.14
N ARG A 71 -14.18 -15.24 -4.08
CA ARG A 71 -15.33 -15.95 -4.65
C ARG A 71 -16.65 -15.61 -3.96
N SER A 72 -16.62 -15.24 -2.69
CA SER A 72 -17.81 -14.84 -1.93
C SER A 72 -18.51 -13.62 -2.53
N GLY A 73 -17.75 -12.74 -3.22
CA GLY A 73 -18.24 -11.45 -3.73
C GLY A 73 -18.53 -10.41 -2.64
N ALA A 74 -18.28 -10.74 -1.37
CA ALA A 74 -18.57 -9.86 -0.23
C ALA A 74 -17.37 -9.02 0.20
N VAL A 75 -16.18 -9.27 -0.35
CA VAL A 75 -14.93 -8.59 0.04
C VAL A 75 -14.42 -7.76 -1.12
N ASP A 76 -14.11 -6.48 -0.88
CA ASP A 76 -13.64 -5.54 -1.89
C ASP A 76 -12.14 -5.56 -2.08
N VAL A 77 -11.38 -5.85 -1.01
CA VAL A 77 -9.92 -5.98 -1.06
C VAL A 77 -9.43 -7.13 -0.20
N VAL A 78 -8.49 -7.92 -0.71
CA VAL A 78 -7.76 -8.95 0.06
C VAL A 78 -6.29 -8.67 -0.03
N ILE A 79 -5.63 -8.53 1.13
CA ILE A 79 -4.17 -8.42 1.24
C ILE A 79 -3.59 -9.80 1.56
N VAL A 80 -2.49 -10.18 0.90
CA VAL A 80 -1.69 -11.36 1.24
C VAL A 80 -0.28 -10.89 1.62
N ASP A 81 0.04 -10.94 2.89
CA ASP A 81 1.33 -10.49 3.45
C ASP A 81 2.07 -11.65 4.12
N SER A 82 3.09 -12.18 3.54
CA SER A 82 3.69 -11.88 2.24
C SER A 82 3.85 -13.17 1.41
N VAL A 83 4.05 -13.00 0.09
CA VAL A 83 4.35 -14.14 -0.80
C VAL A 83 5.54 -14.95 -0.32
N ALA A 84 6.54 -14.30 0.30
CA ALA A 84 7.73 -14.94 0.82
C ALA A 84 7.43 -15.97 1.94
N ALA A 85 6.35 -15.76 2.68
CA ALA A 85 5.91 -16.62 3.79
C ALA A 85 4.92 -17.73 3.36
N LEU A 86 4.54 -17.79 2.09
CA LEU A 86 3.65 -18.85 1.58
C LEU A 86 4.44 -20.16 1.36
N VAL A 87 4.84 -20.79 2.46
CA VAL A 87 5.59 -22.03 2.41
C VAL A 87 4.67 -23.18 1.96
N PRO A 88 5.03 -23.96 0.92
CA PRO A 88 4.27 -25.14 0.51
C PRO A 88 4.17 -26.18 1.64
N LYS A 89 2.99 -26.80 1.78
CA LYS A 89 2.76 -27.81 2.81
C LYS A 89 3.77 -28.96 2.73
N ALA A 90 4.11 -29.41 1.53
CA ALA A 90 5.11 -30.46 1.33
C ALA A 90 6.52 -30.08 1.81
N GLU A 91 6.83 -28.79 1.89
CA GLU A 91 8.08 -28.29 2.47
C GLU A 91 8.01 -28.28 4.01
N ILE A 92 6.84 -27.97 4.58
CA ILE A 92 6.61 -28.00 6.03
C ILE A 92 6.64 -29.43 6.57
N ASP A 93 6.03 -30.37 5.84
CA ASP A 93 5.94 -31.79 6.22
C ASP A 93 7.27 -32.56 5.96
N GLY A 94 8.22 -31.97 5.22
CA GLY A 94 9.53 -32.56 4.91
C GLY A 94 10.53 -32.49 6.05
N GLU A 95 11.66 -33.21 5.90
CA GLU A 95 12.73 -33.17 6.89
C GLU A 95 13.66 -31.95 6.67
N MET A 96 14.32 -31.52 7.74
CA MET A 96 15.31 -30.44 7.65
C MET A 96 16.48 -30.86 6.74
N GLY A 97 16.68 -30.10 5.66
CA GLY A 97 17.70 -30.34 4.65
C GLY A 97 17.19 -30.94 3.34
N ASP A 98 15.92 -31.30 3.27
CA ASP A 98 15.30 -31.72 2.02
C ASP A 98 15.29 -30.60 0.95
N SER A 99 15.52 -31.02 -0.29
CA SER A 99 15.52 -30.06 -1.41
C SER A 99 14.13 -29.92 -2.00
N HIS A 100 13.52 -28.78 -1.75
CA HIS A 100 12.17 -28.43 -2.24
C HIS A 100 12.21 -27.41 -3.40
N MET A 101 13.22 -27.50 -4.25
CA MET A 101 13.43 -26.55 -5.35
C MET A 101 12.20 -26.42 -6.26
N GLY A 102 11.70 -25.20 -6.39
CA GLY A 102 10.61 -24.86 -7.31
C GLY A 102 9.19 -25.12 -6.83
N LEU A 103 8.96 -25.74 -5.66
CA LEU A 103 7.62 -25.98 -5.13
C LEU A 103 6.85 -24.68 -4.93
N HIS A 104 7.45 -23.69 -4.31
CA HIS A 104 6.85 -22.37 -4.11
C HIS A 104 6.45 -21.71 -5.45
N ALA A 105 7.28 -21.77 -6.47
CA ALA A 105 6.97 -21.22 -7.78
C ALA A 105 5.83 -22.00 -8.49
N ARG A 106 5.74 -23.31 -8.28
CA ARG A 106 4.62 -24.14 -8.80
C ARG A 106 3.32 -23.79 -8.11
N LEU A 107 3.33 -23.69 -6.76
CA LEU A 107 2.19 -23.27 -5.95
C LEU A 107 1.64 -21.93 -6.44
N MET A 108 2.50 -20.91 -6.53
CA MET A 108 2.11 -19.59 -7.02
C MET A 108 1.58 -19.61 -8.44
N SER A 109 2.19 -20.38 -9.35
CA SER A 109 1.72 -20.50 -10.72
C SER A 109 0.34 -21.13 -10.83
N GLN A 110 0.07 -22.15 -10.02
CA GLN A 110 -1.23 -22.85 -9.97
C GLN A 110 -2.31 -21.93 -9.36
N ALA A 111 -2.03 -21.33 -8.22
CA ALA A 111 -2.95 -20.45 -7.52
C ALA A 111 -3.33 -19.22 -8.36
N LEU A 112 -2.35 -18.55 -8.98
CA LEU A 112 -2.61 -17.36 -9.78
C LEU A 112 -3.46 -17.64 -11.02
N ARG A 113 -3.37 -18.83 -11.62
CA ARG A 113 -4.29 -19.24 -12.70
C ARG A 113 -5.73 -19.31 -12.21
N LYS A 114 -5.96 -19.91 -11.02
CA LYS A 114 -7.29 -20.00 -10.42
C LYS A 114 -7.80 -18.62 -9.99
N LEU A 115 -7.00 -17.88 -9.23
CA LEU A 115 -7.36 -16.55 -8.71
C LEU A 115 -7.68 -15.56 -9.84
N THR A 116 -6.91 -15.53 -10.92
CA THR A 116 -7.20 -14.63 -12.06
C THR A 116 -8.58 -14.90 -12.64
N ALA A 117 -8.98 -16.16 -12.77
CA ALA A 117 -10.29 -16.54 -13.29
C ALA A 117 -11.44 -16.15 -12.35
N VAL A 118 -11.20 -16.10 -11.04
CA VAL A 118 -12.20 -15.71 -10.04
C VAL A 118 -12.27 -14.18 -9.93
N VAL A 119 -11.12 -13.53 -9.75
CA VAL A 119 -11.01 -12.06 -9.63
C VAL A 119 -11.62 -11.35 -10.84
N SER A 120 -11.48 -11.90 -12.05
CA SER A 120 -12.08 -11.30 -13.26
C SER A 120 -13.61 -11.27 -13.26
N LYS A 121 -14.26 -11.99 -12.34
CA LYS A 121 -15.73 -12.10 -12.22
C LYS A 121 -16.27 -11.38 -10.98
N THR A 122 -15.41 -10.73 -10.20
CA THR A 122 -15.74 -10.05 -8.96
C THR A 122 -15.18 -8.63 -9.00
N ASN A 123 -15.68 -7.76 -8.13
CA ASN A 123 -15.15 -6.41 -7.94
C ASN A 123 -14.05 -6.36 -6.86
N CYS A 124 -13.46 -7.50 -6.50
CA CYS A 124 -12.45 -7.60 -5.46
C CYS A 124 -11.04 -7.35 -6.02
N VAL A 125 -10.25 -6.56 -5.31
CA VAL A 125 -8.83 -6.35 -5.59
C VAL A 125 -7.99 -7.25 -4.69
N VAL A 126 -7.10 -8.06 -5.27
CA VAL A 126 -6.15 -8.88 -4.50
C VAL A 126 -4.77 -8.25 -4.56
N ILE A 127 -4.21 -7.93 -3.40
CA ILE A 127 -2.90 -7.31 -3.25
C ILE A 127 -1.92 -8.31 -2.64
N PHE A 128 -0.91 -8.69 -3.41
CA PHE A 128 0.20 -9.50 -2.93
C PHE A 128 1.36 -8.60 -2.51
N ILE A 129 1.82 -8.73 -1.28
CA ILE A 129 3.06 -8.13 -0.81
C ILE A 129 4.19 -9.12 -1.04
N ASN A 130 5.30 -8.66 -1.63
CA ASN A 130 6.44 -9.52 -1.91
C ASN A 130 7.76 -8.88 -1.48
N GLN A 131 8.70 -9.72 -1.09
CA GLN A 131 10.04 -9.32 -0.71
C GLN A 131 11.00 -9.45 -1.90
N LEU A 132 12.05 -8.63 -1.89
CA LEU A 132 13.18 -8.76 -2.80
C LEU A 132 14.25 -9.64 -2.16
N ARG A 133 14.87 -10.48 -3.00
CA ARG A 133 16.07 -11.27 -2.70
C ARG A 133 17.12 -10.95 -3.74
N GLU A 134 18.37 -11.10 -3.38
CA GLU A 134 19.48 -10.92 -4.31
C GLU A 134 19.94 -12.29 -4.84
N LYS A 135 20.08 -12.37 -6.15
CA LYS A 135 20.72 -13.51 -6.79
C LYS A 135 22.24 -13.43 -6.63
N VAL A 136 22.81 -14.39 -5.94
CA VAL A 136 24.27 -14.54 -5.82
C VAL A 136 24.86 -14.82 -7.20
N GLY A 137 25.98 -14.16 -7.54
CA GLY A 137 26.75 -14.42 -8.77
C GLY A 137 26.29 -13.64 -10.02
N VAL A 138 25.35 -12.71 -9.90
CA VAL A 138 24.99 -11.80 -11.00
C VAL A 138 25.98 -10.64 -11.06
N VAL A 139 26.90 -10.69 -12.04
CA VAL A 139 27.94 -9.67 -12.25
C VAL A 139 27.41 -8.50 -13.10
N PHE A 140 26.42 -8.76 -13.99
CA PHE A 140 25.83 -7.76 -14.87
C PHE A 140 24.30 -7.79 -14.80
N GLY A 141 23.67 -6.60 -14.77
CA GLY A 141 22.22 -6.45 -14.69
C GLY A 141 21.72 -6.31 -13.25
N ASN A 142 20.39 -6.37 -13.06
CA ASN A 142 19.79 -6.24 -11.74
C ASN A 142 19.73 -7.61 -11.03
N PRO A 143 20.44 -7.79 -9.90
CA PRO A 143 20.42 -9.03 -9.13
C PRO A 143 19.11 -9.25 -8.36
N GLU A 144 18.29 -8.21 -8.19
CA GLU A 144 17.07 -8.26 -7.39
C GLU A 144 15.99 -9.15 -8.03
N VAL A 145 15.50 -10.09 -7.27
CA VAL A 145 14.41 -11.00 -7.67
C VAL A 145 13.34 -11.06 -6.59
N THR A 146 12.09 -11.19 -7.00
CA THR A 146 10.98 -11.45 -6.08
C THR A 146 10.85 -12.94 -5.80
N THR A 147 10.38 -13.32 -4.60
CA THR A 147 10.06 -14.70 -4.22
C THR A 147 8.84 -15.22 -4.98
N GLY A 148 8.60 -16.54 -4.95
CA GLY A 148 7.44 -17.17 -5.60
C GLY A 148 7.52 -17.28 -7.13
N GLY A 149 8.73 -17.14 -7.71
CA GLY A 149 8.97 -17.31 -9.14
C GLY A 149 8.50 -16.10 -10.00
N ARG A 150 8.21 -16.37 -11.28
CA ARG A 150 7.89 -15.30 -12.25
C ARG A 150 6.38 -15.08 -12.48
N ALA A 151 5.53 -16.00 -12.02
CA ALA A 151 4.10 -16.00 -12.36
C ALA A 151 3.41 -14.68 -11.96
N LEU A 152 3.62 -14.20 -10.74
CA LEU A 152 3.01 -12.98 -10.24
C LEU A 152 3.35 -11.75 -11.09
N LYS A 153 4.56 -11.66 -11.64
CA LYS A 153 4.96 -10.56 -12.54
C LYS A 153 4.10 -10.49 -13.82
N PHE A 154 3.67 -11.65 -14.32
CA PHE A 154 2.83 -11.72 -15.52
C PHE A 154 1.36 -11.47 -15.21
N TYR A 155 0.83 -12.11 -14.15
CA TYR A 155 -0.59 -12.01 -13.78
C TYR A 155 -0.96 -10.64 -13.22
N ALA A 156 -0.11 -10.00 -12.44
CA ALA A 156 -0.40 -8.70 -11.84
C ALA A 156 -0.78 -7.64 -12.89
N SER A 157 -1.88 -6.94 -12.65
CA SER A 157 -2.33 -5.79 -13.45
C SER A 157 -1.53 -4.53 -13.13
N VAL A 158 -1.23 -4.33 -11.85
CA VAL A 158 -0.43 -3.20 -11.36
C VAL A 158 0.74 -3.76 -10.55
N ARG A 159 1.93 -3.17 -10.68
CA ARG A 159 3.10 -3.49 -9.86
C ARG A 159 3.71 -2.22 -9.31
N LEU A 160 3.83 -2.19 -7.99
CA LEU A 160 4.38 -1.08 -7.22
C LEU A 160 5.72 -1.51 -6.63
N ASP A 161 6.79 -0.77 -6.94
CA ASP A 161 8.11 -0.87 -6.31
C ASP A 161 8.17 0.15 -5.18
N VAL A 162 8.29 -0.31 -3.93
CA VAL A 162 8.29 0.52 -2.72
C VAL A 162 9.68 0.55 -2.14
N ARG A 163 10.29 1.73 -2.04
CA ARG A 163 11.67 1.90 -1.57
C ARG A 163 11.79 3.03 -0.57
N ARG A 164 12.50 2.78 0.53
CA ARG A 164 13.00 3.84 1.39
C ARG A 164 14.12 4.57 0.65
N ILE A 165 13.99 5.91 0.56
CA ILE A 165 15.00 6.77 -0.10
C ILE A 165 15.74 7.65 0.88
N ASP A 166 15.14 7.96 2.04
CA ASP A 166 15.77 8.75 3.09
C ASP A 166 15.21 8.40 4.48
N THR A 167 15.85 8.90 5.52
CA THR A 167 15.47 8.71 6.91
C THR A 167 15.08 10.03 7.54
N LEU A 168 13.87 10.12 8.07
CA LEU A 168 13.36 11.31 8.76
C LEU A 168 13.94 11.39 10.17
N ARG A 169 14.49 12.56 10.52
CA ARG A 169 15.05 12.82 11.84
C ARG A 169 14.42 14.07 12.45
N GLN A 170 14.10 13.97 13.74
CA GLN A 170 13.61 15.09 14.54
C GLN A 170 14.36 15.12 15.87
N GLY A 171 14.99 16.24 16.19
CA GLY A 171 15.77 16.36 17.44
C GLY A 171 16.94 15.36 17.55
N GLY A 172 17.45 14.82 16.43
CA GLY A 172 18.49 13.80 16.40
C GLY A 172 18.00 12.35 16.38
N GLU A 173 16.74 12.11 16.73
CA GLU A 173 16.12 10.78 16.71
C GLU A 173 15.51 10.47 15.34
N ILE A 174 15.50 9.18 14.99
CA ILE A 174 14.84 8.69 13.77
C ILE A 174 13.36 8.52 14.05
N VAL A 175 12.51 9.31 13.34
CA VAL A 175 11.06 9.33 13.55
C VAL A 175 10.29 8.69 12.39
N GLY A 176 10.96 8.38 11.28
CA GLY A 176 10.31 7.81 10.12
C GLY A 176 11.24 7.66 8.92
N ASN A 177 10.66 7.39 7.78
CA ASN A 177 11.36 7.23 6.51
C ASN A 177 10.66 8.00 5.39
N ARG A 178 11.43 8.60 4.49
CA ARG A 178 10.95 9.04 3.17
C ARG A 178 10.89 7.82 2.26
N THR A 179 9.73 7.56 1.70
CA THR A 179 9.47 6.38 0.87
C THR A 179 9.05 6.82 -0.52
N ARG A 180 9.58 6.14 -1.54
CA ARG A 180 9.16 6.29 -2.93
C ARG A 180 8.43 5.05 -3.38
N VAL A 181 7.27 5.25 -4.02
CA VAL A 181 6.51 4.22 -4.71
C VAL A 181 6.55 4.49 -6.21
N LYS A 182 7.09 3.53 -6.96
CA LYS A 182 7.15 3.59 -8.42
C LYS A 182 6.22 2.57 -9.05
N ILE A 183 5.38 3.02 -9.98
CA ILE A 183 4.50 2.15 -10.77
C ILE A 183 5.31 1.57 -11.93
N VAL A 184 5.79 0.34 -11.78
CA VAL A 184 6.64 -0.31 -12.81
C VAL A 184 5.85 -1.08 -13.85
N LYS A 185 4.59 -1.38 -13.59
CA LYS A 185 3.62 -1.97 -14.51
C LYS A 185 2.24 -1.47 -14.18
N ASN A 186 1.48 -1.07 -15.20
CA ASN A 186 0.09 -0.70 -15.06
C ASN A 186 -0.66 -1.06 -16.34
N LYS A 187 -1.76 -1.83 -16.20
CA LYS A 187 -2.64 -2.21 -17.32
C LYS A 187 -3.90 -1.35 -17.40
N VAL A 188 -4.16 -0.52 -16.38
CA VAL A 188 -5.40 0.28 -16.26
C VAL A 188 -5.15 1.78 -16.43
N ALA A 189 -3.88 2.21 -16.44
CA ALA A 189 -3.47 3.60 -16.65
C ALA A 189 -2.01 3.65 -17.14
N PRO A 190 -1.48 4.81 -17.62
CA PRO A 190 -0.07 4.94 -17.97
C PRO A 190 0.86 4.57 -16.82
N PRO A 191 1.86 3.70 -17.06
CA PRO A 191 2.84 3.30 -16.03
C PRO A 191 3.92 4.36 -15.82
N PHE A 192 4.90 4.03 -14.95
CA PHE A 192 6.13 4.78 -14.64
C PHE A 192 5.94 6.11 -13.90
N LYS A 193 4.75 6.35 -13.34
CA LYS A 193 4.57 7.42 -12.37
C LYS A 193 5.20 7.03 -11.04
N GLU A 194 5.66 8.02 -10.31
CA GLU A 194 6.27 7.89 -8.98
C GLU A 194 5.56 8.82 -8.00
N ALA A 195 5.49 8.39 -6.75
CA ALA A 195 5.03 9.20 -5.63
C ALA A 195 6.04 9.06 -4.48
N GLU A 196 6.33 10.16 -3.81
CA GLU A 196 7.22 10.20 -2.64
C GLU A 196 6.47 10.80 -1.47
N PHE A 197 6.52 10.13 -0.33
CA PHE A 197 5.85 10.55 0.89
C PHE A 197 6.61 10.09 2.12
N ASP A 198 6.29 10.70 3.26
CA ASP A 198 6.86 10.34 4.55
C ASP A 198 6.02 9.26 5.22
N ILE A 199 6.67 8.22 5.74
CA ILE A 199 6.08 7.27 6.68
C ILE A 199 6.64 7.57 8.07
N VAL A 200 5.78 8.02 8.97
CA VAL A 200 6.11 8.31 10.37
C VAL A 200 5.84 7.07 11.21
N PHE A 201 6.82 6.65 12.02
CA PHE A 201 6.68 5.47 12.86
C PHE A 201 5.50 5.60 13.82
N GLY A 202 4.72 4.53 13.92
CA GLY A 202 3.50 4.48 14.72
C GLY A 202 2.30 5.25 14.19
N LYS A 203 2.45 6.09 13.13
CA LYS A 203 1.38 6.93 12.56
C LYS A 203 1.06 6.64 11.10
N GLY A 204 1.97 5.99 10.36
CA GLY A 204 1.80 5.71 8.94
C GLY A 204 2.17 6.87 8.03
N ILE A 205 1.53 6.97 6.86
CA ILE A 205 1.81 7.98 5.84
C ILE A 205 1.35 9.37 6.32
N SER A 206 2.25 10.36 6.24
CA SER A 206 1.97 11.75 6.60
C SER A 206 1.19 12.45 5.48
N LYS A 207 -0.15 12.39 5.54
CA LYS A 207 -1.01 13.05 4.54
C LYS A 207 -0.74 14.56 4.46
N VAL A 208 -0.60 15.24 5.60
CA VAL A 208 -0.33 16.69 5.64
C VAL A 208 1.04 17.02 5.02
N GLY A 209 2.04 16.16 5.25
CA GLY A 209 3.36 16.33 4.62
C GLY A 209 3.30 16.21 3.10
N ASP A 210 2.51 15.27 2.58
CA ASP A 210 2.31 15.06 1.15
C ASP A 210 1.53 16.24 0.52
N ILE A 211 0.46 16.70 1.16
CA ILE A 211 -0.28 17.90 0.74
C ILE A 211 0.65 19.12 0.66
N LEU A 212 1.47 19.35 1.68
CA LEU A 212 2.42 20.49 1.70
C LEU A 212 3.45 20.40 0.56
N ASP A 213 4.03 19.21 0.36
CA ASP A 213 5.03 19.00 -0.70
C ASP A 213 4.42 19.22 -2.10
N LEU A 214 3.23 18.69 -2.34
CA LEU A 214 2.49 18.87 -3.59
C LEU A 214 2.02 20.31 -3.79
N ALA A 215 1.60 20.99 -2.72
CA ALA A 215 1.19 22.39 -2.78
C ALA A 215 2.37 23.31 -3.17
N VAL A 216 3.57 23.03 -2.65
CA VAL A 216 4.77 23.74 -3.06
C VAL A 216 5.15 23.43 -4.51
N ALA A 217 5.07 22.15 -4.92
CA ALA A 217 5.40 21.75 -6.28
C ALA A 217 4.44 22.33 -7.36
N ASN A 218 3.23 22.74 -6.96
CA ASN A 218 2.23 23.35 -7.83
C ASN A 218 2.02 24.86 -7.58
N ASP A 219 2.95 25.51 -6.90
CA ASP A 219 2.92 26.96 -6.60
C ASP A 219 1.67 27.43 -5.85
N ILE A 220 0.99 26.52 -5.10
CA ILE A 220 -0.17 26.83 -4.25
C ILE A 220 0.29 27.37 -2.91
N VAL A 221 1.40 26.83 -2.38
CA VAL A 221 2.11 27.31 -1.20
C VAL A 221 3.46 27.88 -1.63
N ASP A 222 3.69 29.14 -1.31
CA ASP A 222 4.97 29.80 -1.60
C ASP A 222 6.07 29.29 -0.68
N LYS A 223 7.23 28.94 -1.25
CA LYS A 223 8.43 28.59 -0.50
C LYS A 223 9.56 29.55 -0.84
N SER A 224 9.97 30.38 0.12
CA SER A 224 11.09 31.30 -0.01
C SER A 224 12.15 30.98 1.05
N GLY A 225 13.25 30.36 0.60
CA GLY A 225 14.28 29.84 1.50
C GLY A 225 13.69 28.81 2.48
N ALA A 226 13.76 29.07 3.78
CA ALA A 226 13.17 28.22 4.81
C ALA A 226 11.69 28.54 5.12
N TRP A 227 11.13 29.62 4.58
CA TRP A 227 9.79 30.07 4.90
C TRP A 227 8.75 29.50 3.94
N TYR A 228 7.61 29.07 4.50
CA TYR A 228 6.41 28.67 3.79
C TYR A 228 5.33 29.72 4.02
N ALA A 229 4.61 30.09 2.96
CA ALA A 229 3.52 31.07 3.03
C ALA A 229 2.32 30.59 2.18
N TYR A 230 1.13 30.90 2.65
CA TYR A 230 -0.12 30.62 1.93
C TYR A 230 -1.00 31.87 1.95
N ASN A 231 -1.48 32.31 0.78
CA ASN A 231 -2.26 33.55 0.60
C ASN A 231 -1.55 34.77 1.25
N GLY A 232 -0.22 34.87 1.12
CA GLY A 232 0.59 35.96 1.69
C GLY A 232 0.88 35.83 3.20
N ASN A 233 0.27 34.87 3.90
CA ASN A 233 0.48 34.62 5.33
C ASN A 233 1.55 33.55 5.55
N LYS A 234 2.52 33.82 6.44
CA LYS A 234 3.53 32.84 6.82
C LYS A 234 2.88 31.70 7.62
N ILE A 235 3.06 30.47 7.16
CA ILE A 235 2.54 29.26 7.82
C ILE A 235 3.61 28.47 8.58
N GLY A 236 4.91 28.77 8.35
CA GLY A 236 5.99 28.16 9.13
C GLY A 236 7.37 28.44 8.57
N GLN A 237 8.36 28.39 9.46
CA GLN A 237 9.77 28.34 9.09
C GLN A 237 10.26 26.90 9.19
N GLY A 238 10.63 26.32 8.06
CA GLY A 238 10.94 24.89 7.92
C GLY A 238 9.70 24.03 7.71
N ARG A 239 9.93 22.88 7.05
CA ARG A 239 8.86 21.95 6.64
C ARG A 239 8.05 21.43 7.82
N GLU A 240 8.71 21.08 8.93
CA GLU A 240 8.01 20.51 10.09
C GLU A 240 7.11 21.54 10.79
N ASN A 241 7.53 22.81 10.88
CA ASN A 241 6.68 23.86 11.44
C ASN A 241 5.48 24.16 10.54
N ALA A 242 5.66 24.14 9.21
CA ALA A 242 4.57 24.31 8.27
C ALA A 242 3.56 23.13 8.34
N LYS A 243 4.05 21.89 8.49
CA LYS A 243 3.21 20.73 8.74
C LYS A 243 2.41 20.89 10.04
N ALA A 244 3.06 21.20 11.14
CA ALA A 244 2.41 21.41 12.44
C ALA A 244 1.35 22.52 12.37
N TYR A 245 1.62 23.60 11.61
CA TYR A 245 0.62 24.65 11.38
C TYR A 245 -0.61 24.09 10.66
N LEU A 246 -0.43 23.33 9.59
CA LEU A 246 -1.55 22.75 8.83
C LEU A 246 -2.31 21.69 9.63
N GLU A 247 -1.64 20.89 10.46
CA GLU A 247 -2.26 19.94 11.38
C GLU A 247 -3.18 20.64 12.41
N ASN A 248 -2.81 21.84 12.87
CA ASN A 248 -3.60 22.64 13.79
C ASN A 248 -4.64 23.54 13.10
N ASN A 249 -4.60 23.68 11.78
CA ASN A 249 -5.51 24.52 10.98
C ASN A 249 -6.11 23.67 9.84
N THR A 250 -6.96 22.72 10.20
CA THR A 250 -7.54 21.73 9.28
C THR A 250 -8.28 22.35 8.11
N ALA A 251 -9.04 23.44 8.34
CA ALA A 251 -9.76 24.14 7.26
C ALA A 251 -8.81 24.69 6.17
N ILE A 252 -7.64 25.21 6.56
CA ILE A 252 -6.62 25.67 5.60
C ILE A 252 -5.98 24.48 4.90
N CYS A 253 -5.75 23.39 5.61
CA CYS A 253 -5.20 22.15 5.04
C CYS A 253 -6.15 21.58 3.99
N ASP A 254 -7.45 21.52 4.26
CA ASP A 254 -8.49 21.03 3.35
C ASP A 254 -8.62 21.93 2.10
N GLU A 255 -8.55 23.26 2.27
CA GLU A 255 -8.53 24.19 1.15
C GLU A 255 -7.32 23.98 0.23
N ILE A 256 -6.14 23.79 0.83
CA ILE A 256 -4.90 23.51 0.08
C ILE A 256 -5.01 22.15 -0.61
N GLU A 257 -5.51 21.10 0.07
CA GLU A 257 -5.73 19.78 -0.52
C GLU A 257 -6.63 19.85 -1.75
N GLN A 258 -7.74 20.59 -1.66
CA GLN A 258 -8.65 20.77 -2.79
C GLN A 258 -7.94 21.42 -3.99
N LYS A 259 -7.21 22.51 -3.77
CA LYS A 259 -6.43 23.18 -4.83
C LYS A 259 -5.38 22.28 -5.45
N VAL A 260 -4.70 21.46 -4.62
CA VAL A 260 -3.73 20.47 -5.11
C VAL A 260 -4.44 19.43 -5.99
N ARG A 261 -5.58 18.89 -5.57
CA ARG A 261 -6.35 17.92 -6.36
C ARG A 261 -6.79 18.48 -7.72
N GLU A 262 -7.24 19.73 -7.74
CA GLU A 262 -7.59 20.44 -8.97
C GLU A 262 -6.37 20.61 -9.89
N ALA A 263 -5.24 21.05 -9.35
CA ALA A 263 -4.00 21.27 -10.10
C ALA A 263 -3.43 19.98 -10.72
N VAL A 264 -3.52 18.84 -10.01
CA VAL A 264 -3.02 17.55 -10.50
C VAL A 264 -4.05 16.77 -11.33
N GLY A 265 -5.24 17.34 -11.56
CA GLY A 265 -6.29 16.72 -12.37
C GLY A 265 -6.99 15.52 -11.70
N VAL A 266 -6.89 15.40 -10.37
CA VAL A 266 -7.65 14.44 -9.58
C VAL A 266 -8.89 15.20 -9.05
N ALA A 267 -9.93 15.34 -9.90
CA ALA A 267 -11.21 15.89 -9.46
C ALA A 267 -11.74 15.05 -8.28
N GLY A 268 -12.10 15.73 -7.19
CA GLY A 268 -12.69 15.05 -6.05
C GLY A 268 -13.98 14.36 -6.48
N GLU A 269 -14.11 13.08 -6.21
CA GLU A 269 -15.42 12.46 -6.03
C GLU A 269 -16.00 13.11 -4.76
N SER A 270 -16.74 14.22 -4.94
CA SER A 270 -17.63 14.73 -3.92
C SER A 270 -18.64 13.64 -3.60
N ALA A 271 -18.78 13.34 -2.31
CA ALA A 271 -19.80 12.46 -1.78
C ALA A 271 -21.19 13.08 -2.07
N GLU A 272 -21.71 12.87 -3.27
CA GLU A 272 -23.11 13.06 -3.64
C GLU A 272 -23.66 11.72 -4.15
N ASN A 273 -23.87 10.80 -3.22
CA ASN A 273 -24.94 9.85 -3.34
C ASN A 273 -26.03 10.27 -2.31
N THR A 274 -26.74 11.33 -2.64
CA THR A 274 -28.10 11.51 -2.13
C THR A 274 -28.92 10.37 -2.69
N VAL A 275 -29.39 9.53 -1.78
CA VAL A 275 -30.46 8.56 -1.99
C VAL A 275 -31.63 9.30 -2.60
N ASP A 276 -31.92 9.06 -3.88
CA ASP A 276 -33.19 9.44 -4.50
C ASP A 276 -34.23 8.41 -4.06
N ASP A 277 -34.92 8.71 -2.94
CA ASP A 277 -36.15 8.03 -2.55
C ASP A 277 -37.26 8.51 -3.50
N GLY A 278 -37.30 7.89 -4.67
CA GLY A 278 -38.44 7.95 -5.58
C GLY A 278 -39.58 7.09 -5.06
N ALA A 279 -40.36 7.61 -4.10
CA ALA A 279 -41.74 7.23 -3.96
C ALA A 279 -42.49 7.87 -5.13
N ASP A 280 -43.19 7.03 -5.93
CA ASP A 280 -44.57 7.29 -6.31
C ASP A 280 -45.11 6.25 -7.33
N GLU A 281 -46.26 5.70 -6.93
CA GLU A 281 -47.34 5.04 -7.68
C GLU A 281 -47.09 3.62 -8.26
#